data_d4209f8783a5dc961a90fa51a3c3180c
#
_entry.id   d4209f8783a5dc961a90fa51a3c3180c
#
_cell.length_a   1.000
_cell.length_b   1.000
_cell.length_c   1.000
_cell.angle_alpha   90.00
_cell.angle_beta   90.00
_cell.angle_gamma   90.00
#
_symmetry.space_group_name_H-M   'P 1'
#
loop_
_entity.id
_entity.type
_entity.pdbx_description
1 polymer ?
#
loop_
_entity_poly.entity_id
_entity_poly.type
_entity_poly.pdbx_seq_one_letter_code
_entity_poly.pdbx_strand_id
1 'polypeptide(L)'
;MTKINTAAAESSITVFRDLIASLPIQYLNNAQRDDLSAIATESVEGLCHGLQYLSESLTEETTTEQLQHLSAYFSACAHLIPALMVIDKSAYSPSTGSRMIR
;
A
#
# COMPACT_ATOMS: atom_id res chain seq x y z
N MET A 1 -4.36 -24.19 -15.96
CA MET A 1 -4.80 -22.91 -15.63
C MET A 1 -4.98 -22.74 -14.18
N THR A 2 -5.08 -23.77 -13.41
CA THR A 2 -5.16 -23.64 -12.01
C THR A 2 -3.98 -22.93 -11.46
N LYS A 3 -2.84 -23.22 -11.97
CA LYS A 3 -1.67 -22.54 -11.55
C LYS A 3 -1.79 -21.05 -11.75
N ILE A 4 -2.51 -20.65 -12.77
CA ILE A 4 -2.71 -19.26 -13.02
C ILE A 4 -3.51 -18.62 -11.93
N ASN A 5 -4.49 -19.31 -11.38
CA ASN A 5 -5.30 -18.74 -10.32
C ASN A 5 -4.48 -18.48 -9.07
N THR A 6 -3.62 -19.43 -8.71
CA THR A 6 -2.78 -19.23 -7.54
C THR A 6 -1.80 -18.11 -7.80
N ALA A 7 -1.20 -18.12 -8.98
CA ALA A 7 -0.27 -17.07 -9.31
C ALA A 7 -0.96 -15.73 -9.37
N ALA A 8 -2.22 -15.71 -9.82
CA ALA A 8 -2.94 -14.45 -9.91
C ALA A 8 -3.18 -13.84 -8.55
N ALA A 9 -3.41 -14.66 -7.53
CA ALA A 9 -3.64 -14.13 -6.20
C ALA A 9 -2.41 -13.43 -5.67
N GLU A 10 -1.26 -14.03 -5.86
CA GLU A 10 -0.02 -13.37 -5.45
C GLU A 10 0.33 -12.24 -6.37
N SER A 11 0.06 -12.45 -7.67
CA SER A 11 0.42 -11.44 -8.64
C SER A 11 -0.38 -10.18 -8.50
N SER A 12 -1.60 -10.26 -7.97
CA SER A 12 -2.42 -9.06 -7.93
C SER A 12 -1.79 -8.00 -7.05
N ILE A 13 -1.19 -8.38 -5.93
CA ILE A 13 -0.51 -7.42 -5.08
C ILE A 13 0.72 -6.88 -5.80
N THR A 14 1.50 -7.77 -6.39
CA THR A 14 2.71 -7.36 -7.09
C THR A 14 2.39 -6.51 -8.30
N VAL A 15 1.40 -6.91 -9.09
CA VAL A 15 1.04 -6.17 -10.28
C VAL A 15 0.54 -4.78 -9.91
N PHE A 16 -0.30 -4.68 -8.89
CA PHE A 16 -0.79 -3.38 -8.48
C PHE A 16 0.36 -2.50 -8.00
N ARG A 17 1.24 -3.05 -7.18
CA ARG A 17 2.39 -2.30 -6.71
C ARG A 17 3.26 -1.83 -7.87
N ASP A 18 3.49 -2.71 -8.85
CA ASP A 18 4.34 -2.37 -9.99
C ASP A 18 3.70 -1.32 -10.87
N LEU A 19 2.39 -1.38 -11.04
CA LEU A 19 1.70 -0.35 -11.79
C LEU A 19 1.83 1.00 -11.11
N ILE A 20 1.68 1.01 -9.80
CA ILE A 20 1.84 2.25 -9.05
C ILE A 20 3.29 2.74 -9.18
N ALA A 21 4.25 1.81 -9.12
CA ALA A 21 5.65 2.18 -9.22
C ALA A 21 5.99 2.77 -10.59
N SER A 22 5.21 2.44 -11.61
CA SER A 22 5.48 2.95 -12.94
C SER A 22 4.84 4.31 -13.20
N LEU A 23 4.11 4.85 -12.26
CA LEU A 23 3.53 6.18 -12.44
C LEU A 23 4.64 7.22 -12.52
N PRO A 24 4.47 8.24 -13.36
CA PRO A 24 5.56 9.21 -13.57
C PRO A 24 5.59 10.26 -12.46
N ILE A 25 5.81 9.81 -11.24
CA ILE A 25 5.82 10.69 -10.08
C ILE A 25 6.96 11.68 -10.16
N GLN A 26 8.03 11.29 -10.82
CA GLN A 26 9.19 12.17 -10.93
C GLN A 26 8.89 13.43 -11.74
N TYR A 27 7.81 13.46 -12.50
CA TYR A 27 7.46 14.64 -13.28
C TYR A 27 6.62 15.63 -12.48
N LEU A 28 6.25 15.28 -11.26
CA LEU A 28 5.53 16.22 -10.41
C LEU A 28 6.51 17.25 -9.86
N ASN A 29 6.01 18.43 -9.54
CA ASN A 29 6.88 19.41 -8.91
C ASN A 29 7.10 19.05 -7.43
N ASN A 30 7.99 19.80 -6.78
CA ASN A 30 8.36 19.44 -5.41
C ASN A 30 7.19 19.51 -4.46
N ALA A 31 6.33 20.52 -4.59
CA ALA A 31 5.19 20.63 -3.70
C ALA A 31 4.25 19.46 -3.87
N GLN A 32 4.02 19.05 -5.11
CA GLN A 32 3.15 17.92 -5.38
C GLN A 32 3.73 16.62 -4.84
N ARG A 33 5.04 16.44 -4.98
CA ARG A 33 5.67 15.24 -4.46
C ARG A 33 5.64 15.21 -2.95
N ASP A 34 5.84 16.36 -2.31
CA ASP A 34 5.77 16.42 -0.86
C ASP A 34 4.37 16.08 -0.36
N ASP A 35 3.36 16.62 -1.04
CA ASP A 35 1.98 16.31 -0.67
C ASP A 35 1.69 14.83 -0.84
N LEU A 36 2.13 14.28 -1.96
CA LEU A 36 1.87 12.87 -2.23
C LEU A 36 2.55 11.98 -1.20
N SER A 37 3.78 12.31 -0.86
CA SER A 37 4.51 11.54 0.15
C SER A 37 3.83 11.64 1.50
N ALA A 38 3.39 12.82 1.89
CA ALA A 38 2.72 13.00 3.17
C ALA A 38 1.43 12.19 3.22
N ILE A 39 0.65 12.25 2.14
CA ILE A 39 -0.61 11.51 2.10
C ILE A 39 -0.35 10.01 2.17
N ALA A 40 0.67 9.55 1.43
CA ALA A 40 0.98 8.14 1.43
C ALA A 40 1.42 7.67 2.81
N THR A 41 2.27 8.44 3.46
CA THR A 41 2.76 8.08 4.79
C THR A 41 1.62 8.05 5.80
N GLU A 42 0.79 9.08 5.79
CA GLU A 42 -0.32 9.15 6.73
C GLU A 42 -1.32 8.03 6.48
N SER A 43 -1.52 7.68 5.21
CA SER A 43 -2.45 6.62 4.87
C SER A 43 -1.94 5.27 5.37
N VAL A 44 -0.65 5.01 5.19
CA VAL A 44 -0.07 3.77 5.69
C VAL A 44 -0.21 3.69 7.21
N GLU A 45 0.10 4.78 7.89
CA GLU A 45 -0.02 4.80 9.34
C GLU A 45 -1.44 4.55 9.78
N GLY A 46 -2.40 5.20 9.12
CA GLY A 46 -3.80 5.01 9.47
C GLY A 46 -4.28 3.59 9.23
N LEU A 47 -3.87 3.01 8.10
CA LEU A 47 -4.25 1.64 7.80
C LEU A 47 -3.63 0.68 8.80
N CYS A 48 -2.39 0.90 9.17
CA CYS A 48 -1.72 0.03 10.13
C CYS A 48 -2.35 0.14 11.52
N HIS A 49 -2.70 1.36 11.94
CA HIS A 49 -3.39 1.52 13.21
C HIS A 49 -4.74 0.82 13.19
N GLY A 50 -5.44 0.90 12.05
CA GLY A 50 -6.71 0.22 11.91
C GLY A 50 -6.56 -1.28 12.02
N LEU A 51 -5.52 -1.83 11.39
CA LEU A 51 -5.25 -3.25 11.48
C LEU A 51 -4.98 -3.66 12.91
N GLN A 52 -4.20 -2.87 13.63
CA GLN A 52 -3.89 -3.17 15.02
C GLN A 52 -5.15 -3.15 15.87
N TYR A 53 -5.96 -2.11 15.69
CA TYR A 53 -7.19 -1.99 16.45
C TYR A 53 -8.10 -3.18 16.19
N LEU A 54 -8.25 -3.55 14.92
CA LEU A 54 -9.13 -4.65 14.57
C LEU A 54 -8.62 -5.98 15.09
N SER A 55 -7.30 -6.18 15.05
CA SER A 55 -6.75 -7.43 15.53
C SER A 55 -6.98 -7.58 17.03
N GLU A 56 -6.96 -6.46 17.76
CA GLU A 56 -7.22 -6.50 19.18
C GLU A 56 -8.70 -6.66 19.49
N SER A 57 -9.56 -6.36 18.52
CA SER A 57 -11.00 -6.46 18.70
C SER A 57 -11.54 -7.85 18.43
N LEU A 58 -10.76 -8.70 17.78
CA LEU A 58 -11.23 -10.02 17.43
C LEU A 58 -11.37 -10.88 18.68
N THR A 59 -12.49 -11.59 18.77
CA THR A 59 -12.73 -12.46 19.90
C THR A 59 -13.35 -13.75 19.37
N GLU A 60 -13.56 -14.69 20.27
CA GLU A 60 -14.24 -15.92 19.89
C GLU A 60 -15.69 -15.69 19.52
N GLU A 61 -16.22 -14.54 19.91
CA GLU A 61 -17.62 -14.23 19.60
C GLU A 61 -17.77 -13.53 18.27
N THR A 62 -16.67 -13.25 17.58
CA THR A 62 -16.75 -12.61 16.29
C THR A 62 -17.49 -13.50 15.30
N THR A 63 -18.51 -12.96 14.65
CA THR A 63 -19.34 -13.74 13.76
C THR A 63 -18.65 -13.94 12.42
N THR A 64 -19.15 -14.92 11.67
CA THR A 64 -18.64 -15.17 10.32
C THR A 64 -18.82 -13.96 9.44
N GLU A 65 -19.96 -13.28 9.55
CA GLU A 65 -20.21 -12.10 8.74
C GLU A 65 -19.19 -11.01 9.05
N GLN A 66 -18.91 -10.81 10.34
CA GLN A 66 -17.90 -9.83 10.73
C GLN A 66 -16.54 -10.20 10.20
N LEU A 67 -16.20 -11.49 10.22
CA LEU A 67 -14.92 -11.94 9.69
C LEU A 67 -14.82 -11.70 8.20
N GLN A 68 -15.94 -11.85 7.47
CA GLN A 68 -15.92 -11.57 6.05
C GLN A 68 -15.65 -10.11 5.77
N HIS A 69 -16.27 -9.23 6.54
CA HIS A 69 -16.02 -7.80 6.37
C HIS A 69 -14.57 -7.44 6.71
N LEU A 70 -14.03 -8.05 7.76
CA LEU A 70 -12.65 -7.81 8.13
C LEU A 70 -11.70 -8.35 7.09
N SER A 71 -12.04 -9.48 6.49
CA SER A 71 -11.21 -10.06 5.46
C SER A 71 -11.09 -9.11 4.27
N ALA A 72 -12.19 -8.47 3.89
CA ALA A 72 -12.15 -7.50 2.80
C ALA A 72 -11.25 -6.32 3.15
N TYR A 73 -11.32 -5.85 4.39
CA TYR A 73 -10.48 -4.76 4.82
C TYR A 73 -9.00 -5.17 4.80
N PHE A 74 -8.71 -6.36 5.30
CA PHE A 74 -7.33 -6.86 5.31
C PHE A 74 -6.80 -7.00 3.89
N SER A 75 -7.65 -7.46 2.98
CA SER A 75 -7.25 -7.59 1.58
C SER A 75 -6.93 -6.24 0.98
N ALA A 76 -7.76 -5.24 1.27
CA ALA A 76 -7.50 -3.89 0.79
C ALA A 76 -6.18 -3.38 1.34
N CYS A 77 -5.90 -3.61 2.61
CA CYS A 77 -4.65 -3.18 3.20
C CYS A 77 -3.46 -3.88 2.55
N ALA A 78 -3.62 -5.16 2.22
CA ALA A 78 -2.54 -5.93 1.61
C ALA A 78 -2.17 -5.35 0.24
N HIS A 79 -3.13 -4.79 -0.46
CA HIS A 79 -2.86 -4.17 -1.75
C HIS A 79 -2.37 -2.73 -1.59
N LEU A 80 -2.98 -1.99 -0.69
CA LEU A 80 -2.73 -0.55 -0.60
C LEU A 80 -1.43 -0.21 0.11
N ILE A 81 -1.12 -0.93 1.19
CA ILE A 81 0.05 -0.54 1.96
C ILE A 81 1.34 -0.63 1.14
N PRO A 82 1.61 -1.74 0.45
CA PRO A 82 2.82 -1.76 -0.37
C PRO A 82 2.82 -0.72 -1.47
N ALA A 83 1.65 -0.46 -2.08
CA ALA A 83 1.57 0.53 -3.14
C ALA A 83 1.83 1.93 -2.61
N LEU A 84 1.27 2.25 -1.44
CA LEU A 84 1.49 3.55 -0.84
C LEU A 84 2.96 3.74 -0.45
N MET A 85 3.59 2.68 0.02
CA MET A 85 5.00 2.77 0.36
C MET A 85 5.87 3.02 -0.86
N VAL A 86 5.48 2.44 -2.00
CA VAL A 86 6.18 2.69 -3.24
C VAL A 86 5.99 4.14 -3.67
N ILE A 87 4.80 4.69 -3.50
CA ILE A 87 4.56 6.08 -3.82
C ILE A 87 5.45 6.98 -3.00
N ASP A 88 5.52 6.74 -1.70
CA ASP A 88 6.36 7.54 -0.83
C ASP A 88 7.82 7.46 -1.25
N LYS A 89 8.28 6.25 -1.52
CA LYS A 89 9.64 6.05 -1.93
C LYS A 89 9.93 6.74 -3.26
N SER A 90 9.00 6.63 -4.20
CA SER A 90 9.18 7.24 -5.52
C SER A 90 9.19 8.75 -5.45
N ALA A 91 8.46 9.33 -4.52
CA ALA A 91 8.40 10.77 -4.41
C ALA A 91 9.75 11.36 -4.02
N TYR A 92 10.57 10.60 -3.30
CA TYR A 92 11.85 11.10 -2.86
C TYR A 92 13.04 10.42 -3.52
N SER A 93 12.79 9.41 -4.32
CA SER A 93 13.87 8.73 -4.84
C SER A 93 14.50 9.43 -5.90
N PRO A 94 15.14 9.64 -6.27
CA PRO A 94 15.57 10.22 -7.09
C PRO A 94 16.38 10.25 -7.75
N SER A 95 16.07 10.37 -8.14
CA SER A 95 16.77 10.70 -8.85
C SER A 95 17.82 11.16 -8.39
N THR A 96 17.71 11.03 -7.77
CA THR A 96 18.35 11.43 -7.28
C THR A 96 19.46 11.23 -7.01
N GLY A 97 19.64 10.60 -7.27
CA GLY A 97 20.82 10.49 -7.04
C GLY A 97 21.45 11.65 -6.93
N SER A 98 20.97 12.44 -7.44
CA SER A 98 21.60 13.58 -7.41
C SER A 98 21.81 13.99 -6.15
N ARG A 99 21.22 13.66 -5.39
CA ARG A 99 21.41 14.18 -4.30
C ARG A 99 22.52 13.77 -3.73
N MET A 100 22.88 13.04 -4.04
CA MET A 100 23.81 12.68 -3.44
C MET A 100 24.86 13.31 -3.49
N ILE A 101 24.84 13.98 -4.01
CA ILE A 101 25.80 14.59 -4.10
C ILE A 101 26.14 15.34 -3.37
N ARG A 102 25.74 15.42 -3.11
CA ARG A 102 26.02 15.94 -2.47
C ARG A 102 26.42 16.15 -2.16
#